data_f8760addb3fa06ec662c5adaf40f0854
#
_entry.id   f8760addb3fa06ec662c5adaf40f0854
#
_cell.length_a   1.000
_cell.length_b   1.000
_cell.length_c   1.000
_cell.angle_alpha   90.00
_cell.angle_beta   90.00
_cell.angle_gamma   90.00
#
_symmetry.space_group_name_H-M   'P 1'
#
loop_
_entity.id
_entity.type
_entity.pdbx_description
1 polymer ?
#
loop_
_entity_poly.entity_id
_entity_poly.type
_entity_poly.pdbx_seq_one_letter_code
_entity_poly.pdbx_strand_id
1 'polypeptide(L)' 'MIWNSMNIDPCTLTDQELGEEIRKIQWWDHDLCTELARRADLETEWENSDDETFEHVLFSAAEILGIELL' A
#
# COMPACT_ATOMS: atom_id res chain seq x y z
N MET A 1 12.24 -20.77 -8.18
CA MET A 1 11.94 -20.59 -7.68
C MET A 1 11.49 -20.51 -6.46
N ILE A 2 12.07 -20.59 -5.59
CA ILE A 2 11.65 -20.56 -4.39
C ILE A 2 11.22 -19.33 -3.89
N TRP A 3 11.77 -18.31 -4.31
CA TRP A 3 11.37 -17.03 -3.87
C TRP A 3 10.01 -16.66 -4.39
N ASN A 4 9.39 -17.54 -5.09
CA ASN A 4 8.04 -17.31 -5.50
C ASN A 4 7.11 -17.16 -4.33
N SER A 5 7.45 -17.70 -3.20
CA SER A 5 6.59 -17.58 -2.04
C SER A 5 6.48 -16.13 -1.60
N MET A 6 7.40 -15.29 -2.10
CA MET A 6 7.35 -13.89 -1.73
C MET A 6 6.43 -13.11 -2.67
N ASN A 7 5.95 -13.74 -3.70
CA ASN A 7 5.14 -13.06 -4.68
C ASN A 7 3.67 -13.08 -4.30
N ILE A 8 3.32 -12.25 -3.36
CA ILE A 8 1.96 -12.18 -2.87
C ILE A 8 1.19 -11.20 -3.72
N ASP A 9 0.00 -11.61 -4.15
CA ASP A 9 -0.85 -10.73 -4.92
C ASP A 9 -1.55 -9.77 -3.96
N PRO A 10 -1.29 -8.48 -4.04
CA PRO A 10 -1.89 -7.53 -3.10
C PRO A 10 -3.41 -7.56 -3.12
N CYS A 11 -4.00 -7.92 -4.24
CA CYS A 11 -5.46 -7.97 -4.33
C CYS A 11 -6.09 -9.04 -3.46
N THR A 12 -5.31 -10.03 -3.04
CA THR A 12 -5.84 -11.12 -2.22
C THR A 12 -5.70 -10.86 -0.72
N LEU A 13 -5.02 -9.79 -0.35
CA LEU A 13 -4.80 -9.48 1.06
C LEU A 13 -6.00 -8.71 1.61
N THR A 14 -6.29 -8.92 2.90
CA THR A 14 -7.27 -8.08 3.56
C THR A 14 -6.64 -6.72 3.79
N ASP A 15 -7.45 -5.72 4.15
CA ASP A 15 -6.93 -4.39 4.43
C ASP A 15 -5.87 -4.43 5.52
N GLN A 16 -6.11 -5.21 6.57
CA GLN A 16 -5.18 -5.33 7.67
C GLN A 16 -3.89 -5.97 7.24
N GLU A 17 -3.98 -7.05 6.46
CA GLU A 17 -2.81 -7.74 5.94
C GLU A 17 -2.00 -6.83 5.02
N LEU A 18 -2.69 -6.06 4.21
CA LEU A 18 -2.03 -5.13 3.31
C LEU A 18 -1.23 -4.10 4.10
N GLY A 19 -1.82 -3.55 5.13
CA GLY A 19 -1.13 -2.59 5.99
C GLY A 19 0.10 -3.19 6.67
N GLU A 20 -0.04 -4.44 7.13
CA GLU A 20 1.08 -5.13 7.77
C GLU A 20 2.24 -5.35 6.80
N GLU A 21 1.92 -5.74 5.57
CA GLU A 21 2.96 -5.96 4.58
C GLU A 21 3.67 -4.65 4.22
N ILE A 22 2.92 -3.58 4.09
CA ILE A 22 3.51 -2.28 3.80
C ILE A 22 4.44 -1.86 4.92
N ARG A 23 4.05 -2.07 6.17
CA ARG A 23 4.89 -1.71 7.32
C ARG A 23 6.20 -2.50 7.34
N LYS A 24 6.14 -3.77 6.92
CA LYS A 24 7.32 -4.62 6.92
C LYS A 24 8.36 -4.14 5.93
N ILE A 25 7.92 -3.65 4.78
CA ILE A 25 8.84 -3.25 3.73
C ILE A 25 9.13 -1.76 3.73
N GLN A 26 8.59 -1.05 4.69
CA GLN A 26 8.85 0.38 4.86
C GLN A 26 8.55 1.21 3.60
N TRP A 27 7.41 0.93 3.00
CA TRP A 27 6.94 1.70 1.83
C TRP A 27 7.68 1.42 0.53
N TRP A 28 8.49 0.38 0.49
CA TRP A 28 9.26 0.11 -0.72
C TRP A 28 8.52 -0.60 -1.83
N ASP A 29 7.44 -1.27 -1.52
CA ASP A 29 6.74 -2.06 -2.54
C ASP A 29 5.67 -1.24 -3.22
N HIS A 30 5.93 -0.91 -4.48
CA HIS A 30 5.02 -0.09 -5.27
C HIS A 30 3.66 -0.76 -5.45
N ASP A 31 3.65 -2.07 -5.64
CA ASP A 31 2.39 -2.79 -5.87
C ASP A 31 1.49 -2.78 -4.65
N LEU A 32 2.06 -2.95 -3.47
CA LEU A 32 1.28 -2.92 -2.24
C LEU A 32 0.72 -1.51 -2.00
N CYS A 33 1.54 -0.51 -2.23
CA CYS A 33 1.10 0.86 -2.03
C CYS A 33 0.03 1.27 -3.04
N THR A 34 0.17 0.83 -4.28
CA THR A 34 -0.83 1.10 -5.31
C THR A 34 -2.16 0.46 -4.94
N GLU A 35 -2.11 -0.77 -4.43
CA GLU A 35 -3.33 -1.43 -4.01
C GLU A 35 -4.00 -0.71 -2.85
N LEU A 36 -3.21 -0.22 -1.91
CA LEU A 36 -3.75 0.53 -0.78
C LEU A 36 -4.48 1.78 -1.27
N ALA A 37 -3.86 2.53 -2.16
CA ALA A 37 -4.45 3.75 -2.69
C ALA A 37 -5.72 3.43 -3.49
N ARG A 38 -5.69 2.35 -4.26
CA ARG A 38 -6.83 1.94 -5.05
C ARG A 38 -8.04 1.62 -4.16
N ARG A 39 -7.80 0.92 -3.06
CA ARG A 39 -8.88 0.56 -2.14
C ARG A 39 -9.50 1.78 -1.48
N ALA A 40 -8.71 2.82 -1.27
CA ALA A 40 -9.18 4.04 -0.65
C ALA A 40 -9.70 5.05 -1.66
N ASP A 41 -9.75 4.67 -2.95
CA ASP A 41 -10.21 5.53 -4.03
C ASP A 41 -9.29 6.74 -4.20
N LEU A 42 -7.99 6.53 -3.95
CA LEU A 42 -6.98 7.56 -4.10
C LEU A 42 -5.96 7.19 -5.18
N GLU A 43 -6.35 6.33 -6.10
CA GLU A 43 -5.43 5.85 -7.13
C GLU A 43 -4.88 7.00 -7.98
N THR A 44 -5.72 7.94 -8.34
CA THR A 44 -5.30 9.09 -9.15
C THR A 44 -4.30 9.93 -8.37
N GLU A 45 -4.56 10.18 -7.10
CA GLU A 45 -3.65 10.93 -6.25
C GLU A 45 -2.32 10.20 -6.12
N TRP A 46 -2.39 8.88 -5.99
CA TRP A 46 -1.18 8.07 -5.90
C TRP A 46 -0.35 8.18 -7.18
N GLU A 47 -0.99 8.09 -8.33
CA GLU A 47 -0.29 8.17 -9.60
C GLU A 47 0.33 9.54 -9.83
N ASN A 48 -0.27 10.57 -9.28
CA ASN A 48 0.24 11.92 -9.41
C ASN A 48 1.20 12.32 -8.30
N SER A 49 1.43 11.43 -7.33
CA SER A 49 2.32 11.75 -6.22
C SER A 49 3.78 11.64 -6.65
N ASP A 50 4.65 12.29 -5.90
CA ASP A 50 6.07 12.22 -6.16
C ASP A 50 6.79 11.85 -4.85
N ASP A 51 8.10 11.98 -4.84
CA ASP A 51 8.91 11.58 -3.67
C ASP A 51 8.55 12.36 -2.41
N GLU A 52 7.92 13.50 -2.56
CA GLU A 52 7.58 14.32 -1.40
C GLU A 52 6.17 14.09 -0.93
N THR A 53 5.27 13.67 -1.81
CA THR A 53 3.85 13.56 -1.47
C THR A 53 3.32 12.14 -1.36
N PHE A 54 4.08 11.13 -1.81
CA PHE A 54 3.56 9.77 -1.82
C PHE A 54 3.20 9.27 -0.42
N GLU A 55 3.96 9.63 0.58
CA GLU A 55 3.66 9.21 1.95
C GLU A 55 2.35 9.80 2.42
N HIS A 56 2.10 11.05 2.06
CA HIS A 56 0.86 11.71 2.44
C HIS A 56 -0.34 10.98 1.86
N VAL A 57 -0.24 10.56 0.60
CA VAL A 57 -1.31 9.81 -0.04
C VAL A 57 -1.51 8.47 0.66
N LEU A 58 -0.43 7.79 1.00
CA LEU A 58 -0.52 6.50 1.66
C LEU A 58 -1.13 6.62 3.06
N PHE A 59 -0.75 7.63 3.82
CA PHE A 59 -1.34 7.84 5.14
C PHE A 59 -2.82 8.17 5.02
N SER A 60 -3.19 8.98 4.02
CA SER A 60 -4.60 9.29 3.80
C SER A 60 -5.40 8.04 3.44
N ALA A 61 -4.82 7.20 2.58
CA ALA A 61 -5.47 5.96 2.19
C ALA A 61 -5.64 5.04 3.40
N ALA A 62 -4.62 4.93 4.22
CA ALA A 62 -4.68 4.08 5.40
C ALA A 62 -5.75 4.58 6.37
N GLU A 63 -5.84 5.88 6.53
CA GLU A 63 -6.84 6.46 7.42
C GLU A 63 -8.26 6.15 6.93
N ILE A 64 -8.48 6.27 5.63
CA ILE A 64 -9.77 5.98 5.03
C ILE A 64 -10.16 4.52 5.29
N LEU A 65 -9.20 3.62 5.18
CA LEU A 65 -9.44 2.19 5.34
C LEU A 65 -9.36 1.71 6.79
N GLY A 66 -8.97 2.57 7.71
CA GLY A 66 -8.83 2.20 9.09
C GLY A 66 -7.60 1.34 9.38
N ILE A 67 -6.55 1.52 8.59
CA ILE A 67 -5.32 0.76 8.72
C ILE A 67 -4.27 1.59 9.41
N GLU A 68 -3.52 0.96 10.32
CA GLU A 68 -2.42 1.66 10.96
C GLU A 68 -1.14 1.34 10.22
N LEU A 69 -0.43 2.36 9.78
CA LEU A 69 0.83 2.17 9.08
C LEU A 69 2.05 2.53 9.94
N LEU A 70 1.83 3.05 11.10
CA LEU A 70 2.92 3.40 12.01
C LEU A 70 2.93 2.51 13.24
#